data_91cba11dbca143741afb58a28e63b69f
#
_entry.id   91cba11dbca143741afb58a28e63b69f
#
_cell.length_a   1.000
_cell.length_b   1.000
_cell.length_c   1.000
_cell.angle_alpha   90.00
_cell.angle_beta   90.00
_cell.angle_gamma   90.00
#
_symmetry.space_group_name_H-M   'P 1'
#
loop_
_entity.id
_entity.type
_entity.pdbx_description
1 polymer ?
#
loop_
_entity_poly.entity_id
_entity_poly.type
_entity_poly.pdbx_seq_one_letter_code
_entity_poly.pdbx_strand_id
1 'polypeptide(L)'
;MEDEKIIALYWQRDQSAIDETDRKYGVQLRGLSYGILSDREDAEECVSDTYMAVWNSLPPQRPKRLRAYAAAIVRNLSLRRVRDRYSKKRGGGEVALALEELEDCLCSQISVEREYEQKELAGKIEEFLRTLSADDRRIFMCRYWGFAPVAEIARKLGCPQSKVKSSLHRTRGKLQKYLTKEGLI
;
A
#
# COMPACT_ATOMS: atom_id res chain seq x y z
N MET A 1 23.50 7.81 2.46
CA MET A 1 24.23 6.62 1.94
C MET A 1 23.45 6.03 0.77
N GLU A 2 24.11 5.34 -0.20
CA GLU A 2 23.44 4.64 -1.30
C GLU A 2 22.77 3.34 -0.81
N ASP A 3 21.66 2.93 -1.47
CA ASP A 3 20.87 1.76 -1.04
C ASP A 3 21.69 0.49 -0.95
N GLU A 4 22.60 0.29 -1.90
CA GLU A 4 23.46 -0.90 -1.94
C GLU A 4 24.37 -1.02 -0.71
N LYS A 5 24.87 0.14 -0.23
CA LYS A 5 25.71 0.18 0.97
C LYS A 5 24.90 -0.11 2.23
N ILE A 6 23.68 0.42 2.31
CA ILE A 6 22.77 0.14 3.44
C ILE A 6 22.39 -1.34 3.45
N ILE A 7 22.07 -1.92 2.28
CA ILE A 7 21.77 -3.35 2.16
C ILE A 7 22.98 -4.20 2.58
N ALA A 8 24.20 -3.79 2.23
CA ALA A 8 25.41 -4.49 2.65
C ALA A 8 25.57 -4.50 4.18
N LEU A 9 25.26 -3.41 4.87
CA LEU A 9 25.24 -3.36 6.34
C LEU A 9 24.25 -4.36 6.95
N TYR A 10 23.02 -4.47 6.39
CA TYR A 10 22.07 -5.51 6.81
C TYR A 10 22.63 -6.92 6.64
N TRP A 11 23.35 -7.19 5.55
CA TRP A 11 23.97 -8.49 5.30
C TRP A 11 25.11 -8.79 6.26
N GLN A 12 25.83 -7.75 6.71
CA GLN A 12 26.89 -7.84 7.73
C GLN A 12 26.33 -7.91 9.17
N ARG A 13 25.01 -7.79 9.34
CA ARG A 13 24.35 -7.67 10.65
C ARG A 13 24.86 -6.48 11.46
N ASP A 14 25.22 -5.40 10.77
CA ASP A 14 25.62 -4.14 11.39
C ASP A 14 24.38 -3.31 11.74
N GLN A 15 24.20 -3.00 13.03
CA GLN A 15 23.06 -2.24 13.54
C GLN A 15 22.92 -0.84 12.92
N SER A 16 24.03 -0.27 12.46
CA SER A 16 23.99 1.04 11.76
C SER A 16 23.13 1.02 10.49
N ALA A 17 22.82 -0.17 9.93
CA ALA A 17 21.89 -0.32 8.83
C ALA A 17 20.50 0.27 9.12
N ILE A 18 20.01 0.12 10.35
CA ILE A 18 18.70 0.65 10.79
C ILE A 18 18.76 2.16 10.83
N ASP A 19 19.80 2.73 11.44
CA ASP A 19 19.99 4.18 11.58
C ASP A 19 20.11 4.86 10.19
N GLU A 20 20.85 4.24 9.28
CA GLU A 20 21.00 4.75 7.91
C GLU A 20 19.69 4.65 7.10
N THR A 21 18.91 3.60 7.36
CA THR A 21 17.58 3.46 6.76
C THR A 21 16.62 4.52 7.30
N ASP A 22 16.61 4.75 8.61
CA ASP A 22 15.77 5.81 9.22
C ASP A 22 16.19 7.19 8.75
N ARG A 23 17.48 7.49 8.73
CA ARG A 23 18.01 8.78 8.26
C ARG A 23 17.58 9.08 6.82
N LYS A 24 17.60 8.06 5.95
CA LYS A 24 17.31 8.23 4.53
C LYS A 24 15.81 8.20 4.21
N TYR A 25 15.04 7.36 4.87
CA TYR A 25 13.65 7.06 4.51
C TYR A 25 12.62 7.25 5.63
N GLY A 26 13.05 7.44 6.86
CA GLY A 26 12.18 7.47 8.04
C GLY A 26 11.04 8.49 7.94
N VAL A 27 11.32 9.71 7.46
CA VAL A 27 10.29 10.74 7.27
C VAL A 27 9.20 10.26 6.29
N GLN A 28 9.60 9.60 5.20
CA GLN A 28 8.67 9.10 4.18
C GLN A 28 7.85 7.92 4.69
N LEU A 29 8.49 7.00 5.44
CA LEU A 29 7.82 5.83 6.02
C LEU A 29 6.81 6.25 7.08
N ARG A 30 7.19 7.19 7.97
CA ARG A 30 6.28 7.79 8.95
C ARG A 30 5.10 8.50 8.29
N GLY A 31 5.36 9.29 7.25
CA GLY A 31 4.30 9.95 6.48
C GLY A 31 3.33 8.98 5.83
N LEU A 32 3.83 7.88 5.26
CA LEU A 32 3.01 6.82 4.66
C LEU A 32 2.16 6.11 5.72
N SER A 33 2.76 5.71 6.83
CA SER A 33 2.05 5.04 7.92
C SER A 33 1.00 5.96 8.55
N TYR A 34 1.34 7.21 8.83
CA TYR A 34 0.40 8.20 9.36
C TYR A 34 -0.78 8.45 8.42
N GLY A 35 -0.54 8.51 7.11
CA GLY A 35 -1.60 8.64 6.11
C GLY A 35 -2.62 7.51 6.14
N ILE A 36 -2.21 6.31 6.56
CA ILE A 36 -3.07 5.13 6.70
C ILE A 36 -3.77 5.10 8.07
N LEU A 37 -3.01 5.35 9.14
CA LEU A 37 -3.45 5.13 10.53
C LEU A 37 -4.14 6.34 11.13
N SER A 38 -3.82 7.55 10.66
CA SER A 38 -4.24 8.84 11.22
C SER A 38 -3.91 8.99 12.73
N ASP A 39 -2.91 8.25 13.19
CA ASP A 39 -2.44 8.21 14.57
C ASP A 39 -0.90 8.20 14.55
N ARG A 40 -0.30 9.10 15.33
CA ARG A 40 1.15 9.31 15.28
C ARG A 40 1.93 8.21 16.01
N GLU A 41 1.43 7.79 17.16
CA GLU A 41 2.07 6.76 17.98
C GLU A 41 2.06 5.42 17.24
N ASP A 42 0.90 5.03 16.70
CA ASP A 42 0.81 3.82 15.88
C ASP A 42 1.66 3.90 14.60
N ALA A 43 1.79 5.08 14.00
CA ALA A 43 2.63 5.24 12.83
C ALA A 43 4.12 5.05 13.16
N GLU A 44 4.59 5.57 14.28
CA GLU A 44 5.97 5.38 14.75
C GLU A 44 6.22 3.90 15.09
N GLU A 45 5.28 3.22 15.75
CA GLU A 45 5.38 1.80 16.06
C GLU A 45 5.45 0.96 14.79
N CYS A 46 4.58 1.19 13.80
CA CYS A 46 4.63 0.51 12.52
C CYS A 46 5.96 0.73 11.76
N VAL A 47 6.56 1.91 11.89
CA VAL A 47 7.88 2.18 11.28
C VAL A 47 8.97 1.42 12.01
N SER A 48 8.93 1.36 13.34
CA SER A 48 9.86 0.54 14.15
C SER A 48 9.75 -0.94 13.78
N ASP A 49 8.52 -1.47 13.71
CA ASP A 49 8.26 -2.85 13.26
C ASP A 49 8.77 -3.09 11.84
N THR A 50 8.70 -2.08 10.97
CA THR A 50 9.23 -2.15 9.60
C THR A 50 10.74 -2.35 9.61
N TYR A 51 11.48 -1.64 10.47
CA TYR A 51 12.94 -1.82 10.55
C TYR A 51 13.30 -3.21 11.04
N MET A 52 12.55 -3.74 12.01
CA MET A 52 12.73 -5.13 12.47
C MET A 52 12.40 -6.15 11.37
N ALA A 53 11.34 -5.92 10.59
CA ALA A 53 10.99 -6.80 9.48
C ALA A 53 12.05 -6.77 8.36
N VAL A 54 12.59 -5.60 8.03
CA VAL A 54 13.71 -5.45 7.10
C VAL A 54 14.95 -6.18 7.63
N TRP A 55 15.29 -5.98 8.90
CA TRP A 55 16.41 -6.65 9.55
C TRP A 55 16.30 -8.18 9.49
N ASN A 56 15.11 -8.72 9.75
CA ASN A 56 14.89 -10.16 9.74
C ASN A 56 14.84 -10.75 8.32
N SER A 57 14.50 -9.97 7.31
CA SER A 57 14.40 -10.43 5.93
C SER A 57 15.68 -10.26 5.11
N LEU A 58 16.60 -9.42 5.54
CA LEU A 58 17.90 -9.21 4.90
C LEU A 58 19.03 -9.73 5.84
N PRO A 59 19.81 -10.77 5.47
CA PRO A 59 19.62 -11.72 4.37
C PRO A 59 18.44 -12.69 4.61
N PRO A 60 17.98 -13.49 3.64
CA PRO A 60 18.60 -13.74 2.34
C PRO A 60 18.13 -12.81 1.22
N GLN A 61 17.10 -11.97 1.46
CA GLN A 61 16.57 -11.11 0.41
C GLN A 61 17.55 -9.96 0.06
N ARG A 62 17.57 -9.57 -1.23
CA ARG A 62 18.39 -8.46 -1.71
C ARG A 62 17.58 -7.56 -2.65
N PRO A 63 16.78 -6.64 -2.08
CA PRO A 63 15.90 -5.78 -2.87
C PRO A 63 16.71 -4.83 -3.75
N LYS A 64 16.29 -4.63 -5.00
CA LYS A 64 16.90 -3.65 -5.92
C LYS A 64 16.67 -2.20 -5.48
N ARG A 65 15.63 -1.93 -4.71
CA ARG A 65 15.26 -0.60 -4.20
C ARG A 65 14.81 -0.72 -2.75
N LEU A 66 15.68 -0.38 -1.82
CA LEU A 66 15.41 -0.48 -0.38
C LEU A 66 14.19 0.36 0.04
N ARG A 67 14.05 1.57 -0.53
CA ARG A 67 12.89 2.43 -0.29
C ARG A 67 11.56 1.74 -0.60
N ALA A 68 11.44 1.15 -1.79
CA ALA A 68 10.21 0.49 -2.21
C ALA A 68 9.90 -0.73 -1.34
N TYR A 69 10.94 -1.46 -0.96
CA TYR A 69 10.84 -2.63 -0.08
C TYR A 69 10.33 -2.24 1.32
N ALA A 70 10.96 -1.27 1.97
CA ALA A 70 10.52 -0.78 3.28
C ALA A 70 9.12 -0.14 3.24
N ALA A 71 8.81 0.61 2.16
CA ALA A 71 7.48 1.20 1.97
C ALA A 71 6.38 0.15 1.82
N ALA A 72 6.65 -0.98 1.15
CA ALA A 72 5.69 -2.08 1.08
C ALA A 72 5.44 -2.71 2.45
N ILE A 73 6.50 -2.91 3.24
CA ILE A 73 6.39 -3.49 4.59
C ILE A 73 5.59 -2.56 5.51
N VAL A 74 5.95 -1.28 5.62
CA VAL A 74 5.23 -0.33 6.51
C VAL A 74 3.77 -0.18 6.11
N ARG A 75 3.48 -0.20 4.80
CA ARG A 75 2.11 -0.18 4.30
C ARG A 75 1.32 -1.41 4.77
N ASN A 76 1.88 -2.62 4.59
CA ASN A 76 1.23 -3.86 4.99
C ASN A 76 0.98 -3.91 6.50
N LEU A 77 1.96 -3.50 7.31
CA LEU A 77 1.82 -3.42 8.77
C LEU A 77 0.73 -2.43 9.18
N SER A 78 0.72 -1.23 8.57
CA SER A 78 -0.30 -0.22 8.84
C SER A 78 -1.69 -0.69 8.45
N LEU A 79 -1.86 -1.35 7.31
CA LEU A 79 -3.14 -1.93 6.87
C LEU A 79 -3.61 -3.05 7.80
N ARG A 80 -2.70 -3.94 8.22
CA ARG A 80 -3.01 -4.99 9.20
C ARG A 80 -3.52 -4.37 10.51
N ARG A 81 -2.85 -3.34 11.01
CA ARG A 81 -3.25 -2.63 12.23
C ARG A 81 -4.63 -1.96 12.09
N VAL A 82 -4.92 -1.40 10.92
CA VAL A 82 -6.28 -0.90 10.60
C VAL A 82 -7.30 -2.05 10.68
N ARG A 83 -7.07 -3.19 10.03
CA ARG A 83 -7.96 -4.35 10.09
C ARG A 83 -8.19 -4.83 11.52
N ASP A 84 -7.14 -4.93 12.32
CA ASP A 84 -7.22 -5.38 13.72
C ASP A 84 -8.05 -4.40 14.58
N ARG A 85 -7.96 -3.09 14.33
CA ARG A 85 -8.82 -2.08 14.97
C ARG A 85 -10.28 -2.22 14.55
N TYR A 86 -10.55 -2.51 13.28
CA TYR A 86 -11.91 -2.65 12.75
C TYR A 86 -12.62 -3.91 13.22
N SER A 87 -11.89 -5.00 13.42
CA SER A 87 -12.45 -6.20 14.04
C SER A 87 -12.95 -5.94 15.47
N LYS A 88 -12.41 -4.89 16.12
CA LYS A 88 -12.77 -4.51 17.51
C LYS A 88 -13.77 -3.36 17.63
N LYS A 89 -13.99 -2.55 16.59
CA LYS A 89 -14.91 -1.38 16.61
C LYS A 89 -15.64 -1.24 15.27
N ARG A 90 -16.95 -1.42 15.25
CA ARG A 90 -17.80 -1.07 14.11
C ARG A 90 -17.85 0.47 13.96
N GLY A 91 -16.99 1.05 13.13
CA GLY A 91 -16.99 2.47 12.82
C GLY A 91 -15.90 2.78 11.78
N GLY A 92 -16.33 2.87 10.51
CA GLY A 92 -15.42 2.91 9.38
C GLY A 92 -14.70 4.24 9.15
N GLY A 93 -13.37 4.27 9.19
CA GLY A 93 -12.56 5.33 8.60
C GLY A 93 -12.38 5.14 7.08
N GLU A 94 -11.80 6.13 6.42
CA GLU A 94 -11.60 6.16 4.96
C GLU A 94 -10.83 4.96 4.41
N VAL A 95 -9.90 4.41 5.20
CA VAL A 95 -9.11 3.22 4.83
C VAL A 95 -9.99 1.98 4.75
N ALA A 96 -10.89 1.78 5.75
CA ALA A 96 -11.82 0.66 5.73
C ALA A 96 -12.80 0.77 4.57
N LEU A 97 -13.36 1.96 4.35
CA LEU A 97 -14.24 2.21 3.20
C LEU A 97 -13.53 1.91 1.88
N ALA A 98 -12.28 2.34 1.72
CA ALA A 98 -11.52 2.06 0.50
C ALA A 98 -11.23 0.56 0.33
N LEU A 99 -10.94 -0.17 1.41
CA LEU A 99 -10.73 -1.61 1.37
C LEU A 99 -12.02 -2.37 1.05
N GLU A 100 -13.15 -2.01 1.72
CA GLU A 100 -14.47 -2.57 1.47
C GLU A 100 -14.90 -2.34 0.01
N GLU A 101 -14.71 -1.12 -0.53
CA GLU A 101 -14.95 -0.81 -1.93
C GLU A 101 -14.14 -1.70 -2.91
N LEU A 102 -12.94 -2.13 -2.54
CA LEU A 102 -12.12 -3.04 -3.34
C LEU A 102 -12.51 -4.49 -3.13
N GLU A 103 -12.82 -4.92 -1.90
CA GLU A 103 -13.26 -6.28 -1.59
C GLU A 103 -14.56 -6.61 -2.32
N ASP A 104 -15.52 -5.69 -2.37
CA ASP A 104 -16.75 -5.81 -3.16
C ASP A 104 -16.47 -6.01 -4.66
N CYS A 105 -15.37 -5.44 -5.14
CA CYS A 105 -14.96 -5.55 -6.54
C CYS A 105 -14.22 -6.87 -6.84
N LEU A 106 -13.46 -7.40 -5.87
CA LEU A 106 -12.56 -8.53 -6.09
C LEU A 106 -13.21 -9.89 -5.80
N CYS A 107 -14.48 -9.93 -5.39
CA CYS A 107 -15.19 -11.15 -4.99
C CYS A 107 -14.36 -12.09 -4.11
N SER A 108 -14.83 -12.45 -2.95
CA SER A 108 -14.23 -13.10 -1.77
C SER A 108 -13.45 -14.42 -1.94
N GLN A 109 -12.85 -14.71 -3.08
CA GLN A 109 -12.15 -15.98 -3.37
C GLN A 109 -10.61 -15.87 -3.44
N ILE A 110 -10.02 -14.71 -3.12
CA ILE A 110 -8.57 -14.65 -3.08
C ILE A 110 -8.11 -15.29 -1.77
N SER A 111 -7.77 -16.56 -1.84
CA SER A 111 -7.10 -17.28 -0.76
C SER A 111 -5.76 -16.63 -0.47
N VAL A 112 -5.52 -16.26 0.78
CA VAL A 112 -4.31 -15.55 1.26
C VAL A 112 -3.05 -16.45 1.23
N GLU A 113 -3.15 -17.70 0.78
CA GLU A 113 -2.17 -18.74 1.06
C GLU A 113 -1.06 -18.96 0.03
N ARG A 114 -1.02 -18.23 -1.11
CA ARG A 114 0.03 -18.46 -2.12
C ARG A 114 0.74 -17.16 -2.52
N GLU A 115 1.99 -17.00 -2.10
CA GLU A 115 2.86 -15.89 -2.52
C GLU A 115 2.98 -15.73 -4.05
N TYR A 116 2.84 -16.81 -4.79
CA TYR A 116 2.90 -16.81 -6.25
C TYR A 116 1.68 -16.11 -6.85
N GLU A 117 0.47 -16.44 -6.38
CA GLU A 117 -0.79 -15.83 -6.82
C GLU A 117 -0.85 -14.32 -6.49
N GLN A 118 -0.25 -13.92 -5.36
CA GLN A 118 -0.17 -12.49 -5.00
C GLN A 118 0.73 -11.70 -5.94
N LYS A 119 1.85 -12.27 -6.40
CA LYS A 119 2.74 -11.63 -7.37
C LYS A 119 2.09 -11.52 -8.75
N GLU A 120 1.39 -12.56 -9.18
CA GLU A 120 0.65 -12.57 -10.43
C GLU A 120 -0.48 -11.54 -10.41
N LEU A 121 -1.30 -11.53 -9.36
CA LEU A 121 -2.37 -10.56 -9.18
C LEU A 121 -1.82 -9.12 -9.16
N ALA A 122 -0.73 -8.87 -8.44
CA ALA A 122 -0.10 -7.56 -8.40
C ALA A 122 0.38 -7.11 -9.79
N GLY A 123 0.98 -8.01 -10.56
CA GLY A 123 1.38 -7.75 -11.94
C GLY A 123 0.20 -7.40 -12.84
N LYS A 124 -0.90 -8.15 -12.74
CA LYS A 124 -2.12 -7.92 -13.52
C LYS A 124 -2.81 -6.61 -13.14
N ILE A 125 -2.83 -6.25 -11.86
CA ILE A 125 -3.34 -4.93 -11.43
C ILE A 125 -2.46 -3.81 -12.02
N GLU A 126 -1.14 -3.97 -12.05
CA GLU A 126 -0.25 -2.98 -12.66
C GLU A 126 -0.49 -2.84 -14.16
N GLU A 127 -0.66 -3.94 -14.89
CA GLU A 127 -1.03 -3.94 -16.30
C GLU A 127 -2.36 -3.22 -16.52
N PHE A 128 -3.38 -3.55 -15.73
CA PHE A 128 -4.68 -2.88 -15.78
C PHE A 128 -4.54 -1.36 -15.56
N LEU A 129 -3.78 -0.93 -14.55
CA LEU A 129 -3.59 0.50 -14.27
C LEU A 129 -2.94 1.25 -15.43
N ARG A 130 -2.11 0.58 -16.24
CA ARG A 130 -1.51 1.16 -17.44
C ARG A 130 -2.54 1.41 -18.56
N THR A 131 -3.65 0.66 -18.58
CA THR A 131 -4.74 0.84 -19.56
C THR A 131 -5.65 2.02 -19.24
N LEU A 132 -5.61 2.53 -18.00
CA LEU A 132 -6.44 3.64 -17.59
C LEU A 132 -5.94 4.99 -18.14
N SER A 133 -6.87 5.92 -18.34
CA SER A 133 -6.51 7.32 -18.54
C SER A 133 -5.68 7.86 -17.38
N ALA A 134 -4.86 8.88 -17.65
CA ALA A 134 -4.02 9.48 -16.61
C ALA A 134 -4.82 9.96 -15.40
N ASP A 135 -6.01 10.55 -15.64
CA ASP A 135 -6.90 11.04 -14.59
C ASP A 135 -7.52 9.89 -13.77
N ASP A 136 -8.09 8.87 -14.45
CA ASP A 136 -8.71 7.73 -13.77
C ASP A 136 -7.67 6.95 -12.94
N ARG A 137 -6.47 6.75 -13.50
CA ARG A 137 -5.36 6.12 -12.78
C ARG A 137 -4.94 6.94 -11.56
N ARG A 138 -4.82 8.27 -11.69
CA ARG A 138 -4.46 9.15 -10.59
C ARG A 138 -5.51 9.14 -9.48
N ILE A 139 -6.79 9.18 -9.83
CA ILE A 139 -7.91 9.07 -8.90
C ILE A 139 -7.86 7.72 -8.17
N PHE A 140 -7.70 6.62 -8.92
CA PHE A 140 -7.63 5.28 -8.37
C PHE A 140 -6.46 5.12 -7.40
N MET A 141 -5.26 5.57 -7.78
CA MET A 141 -4.07 5.52 -6.93
C MET A 141 -4.23 6.35 -5.66
N CYS A 142 -4.80 7.56 -5.76
CA CYS A 142 -5.06 8.39 -4.58
C CYS A 142 -6.04 7.70 -3.61
N ARG A 143 -7.09 7.04 -4.11
CA ARG A 143 -8.10 6.37 -3.28
C ARG A 143 -7.58 5.09 -2.64
N TYR A 144 -7.05 4.16 -3.43
CA TYR A 144 -6.75 2.79 -2.99
C TYR A 144 -5.30 2.58 -2.59
N TRP A 145 -4.41 3.41 -3.05
CA TRP A 145 -3.01 3.37 -2.63
C TRP A 145 -2.70 4.39 -1.55
N GLY A 146 -3.24 5.60 -1.69
CA GLY A 146 -3.04 6.71 -0.75
C GLY A 146 -4.11 6.82 0.34
N PHE A 147 -5.22 6.08 0.23
CA PHE A 147 -6.39 6.09 1.12
C PHE A 147 -6.99 7.49 1.33
N ALA A 148 -6.83 8.36 0.32
CA ALA A 148 -7.33 9.72 0.40
C ALA A 148 -8.87 9.75 0.35
N PRO A 149 -9.52 10.59 1.18
CA PRO A 149 -10.94 10.85 1.08
C PRO A 149 -11.32 11.40 -0.30
N VAL A 150 -12.52 11.07 -0.79
CA VAL A 150 -13.04 11.58 -2.07
C VAL A 150 -12.99 13.10 -2.15
N ALA A 151 -13.31 13.78 -1.05
CA ALA A 151 -13.26 15.24 -0.96
C ALA A 151 -11.83 15.80 -1.16
N GLU A 152 -10.84 15.13 -0.61
CA GLU A 152 -9.44 15.52 -0.77
C GLU A 152 -8.93 15.28 -2.19
N ILE A 153 -9.29 14.14 -2.79
CA ILE A 153 -8.97 13.85 -4.20
C ILE A 153 -9.57 14.91 -5.11
N ALA A 154 -10.85 15.24 -4.91
CA ALA A 154 -11.55 16.26 -5.68
C ALA A 154 -10.85 17.63 -5.58
N ARG A 155 -10.45 18.03 -4.37
CA ARG A 155 -9.70 19.26 -4.11
C ARG A 155 -8.34 19.27 -4.80
N LYS A 156 -7.57 18.18 -4.66
CA LYS A 156 -6.22 18.06 -5.28
C LYS A 156 -6.25 18.09 -6.80
N LEU A 157 -7.32 17.55 -7.40
CA LEU A 157 -7.45 17.46 -8.86
C LEU A 157 -8.30 18.60 -9.45
N GLY A 158 -8.80 19.53 -8.64
CA GLY A 158 -9.61 20.64 -9.11
C GLY A 158 -10.91 20.21 -9.79
N CYS A 159 -11.56 19.14 -9.31
CA CYS A 159 -12.77 18.60 -9.93
C CYS A 159 -13.88 18.31 -8.90
N PRO A 160 -15.16 18.21 -9.33
CA PRO A 160 -16.25 17.88 -8.42
C PRO A 160 -16.09 16.47 -7.82
N GLN A 161 -16.58 16.28 -6.58
CA GLN A 161 -16.59 14.96 -5.93
C GLN A 161 -17.40 13.91 -6.70
N SER A 162 -18.46 14.34 -7.42
CA SER A 162 -19.26 13.47 -8.29
C SER A 162 -18.40 12.86 -9.41
N LYS A 163 -17.49 13.64 -10.01
CA LYS A 163 -16.53 13.13 -11.00
C LYS A 163 -15.62 12.06 -10.41
N VAL A 164 -15.10 12.30 -9.21
CA VAL A 164 -14.24 11.32 -8.51
C VAL A 164 -15.02 10.03 -8.23
N LYS A 165 -16.22 10.12 -7.64
CA LYS A 165 -17.08 8.96 -7.36
C LYS A 165 -17.41 8.16 -8.62
N SER A 166 -17.81 8.84 -9.71
CA SER A 166 -18.12 8.19 -10.98
C SER A 166 -16.90 7.52 -11.61
N SER A 167 -15.73 8.15 -11.54
CA SER A 167 -14.47 7.57 -12.00
C SER A 167 -14.11 6.30 -11.22
N LEU A 168 -14.17 6.35 -9.89
CA LEU A 168 -13.88 5.19 -9.02
C LEU A 168 -14.85 4.04 -9.31
N HIS A 169 -16.15 4.31 -9.41
CA HIS A 169 -17.15 3.28 -9.71
C HIS A 169 -16.87 2.60 -11.06
N ARG A 170 -16.66 3.38 -12.13
CA ARG A 170 -16.34 2.83 -13.45
C ARG A 170 -15.04 2.04 -13.47
N THR A 171 -14.03 2.54 -12.78
CA THR A 171 -12.70 1.92 -12.76
C THR A 171 -12.73 0.59 -12.00
N ARG A 172 -13.47 0.50 -10.90
CA ARG A 172 -13.70 -0.77 -10.19
C ARG A 172 -14.39 -1.79 -11.09
N GLY A 173 -15.47 -1.40 -11.77
CA GLY A 173 -16.17 -2.30 -12.69
C GLY A 173 -15.29 -2.76 -13.86
N LYS A 174 -14.38 -1.91 -14.36
CA LYS A 174 -13.40 -2.31 -15.38
C LYS A 174 -12.36 -3.27 -14.81
N LEU A 175 -11.87 -3.05 -13.59
CA LEU A 175 -10.92 -3.92 -12.91
C LEU A 175 -11.52 -5.30 -12.70
N GLN A 176 -12.75 -5.38 -12.18
CA GLN A 176 -13.45 -6.64 -11.98
C GLN A 176 -13.55 -7.45 -13.29
N LYS A 177 -14.04 -6.82 -14.37
CA LYS A 177 -14.13 -7.46 -15.68
C LYS A 177 -12.77 -7.93 -16.22
N TYR A 178 -11.73 -7.13 -15.98
CA TYR A 178 -10.36 -7.45 -16.40
C TYR A 178 -9.85 -8.68 -15.65
N LEU A 179 -9.98 -8.73 -14.33
CA LEU A 179 -9.52 -9.84 -13.51
C LEU A 179 -10.32 -11.13 -13.75
N THR A 180 -11.65 -11.01 -13.96
CA THR A 180 -12.49 -12.16 -14.39
C THR A 180 -12.01 -12.73 -15.73
N LYS A 181 -11.69 -11.88 -16.70
CA LYS A 181 -11.18 -12.32 -18.02
C LYS A 181 -9.82 -13.01 -17.90
N GLU A 182 -8.98 -12.58 -16.97
CA GLU A 182 -7.67 -13.20 -16.69
C GLU A 182 -7.78 -14.46 -15.81
N GLY A 183 -9.00 -14.82 -15.35
CA GLY A 183 -9.24 -16.02 -14.53
C GLY A 183 -8.72 -15.92 -13.10
N LEU A 184 -8.57 -14.69 -12.58
CA LEU A 184 -8.05 -14.43 -11.24
C LEU A 184 -9.15 -14.24 -10.19
N ILE A 185 -10.39 -14.00 -10.63
CA ILE A 185 -11.61 -13.89 -9.79
C ILE A 185 -12.81 -14.46 -10.51
#